data_0f633163c2179c06eed382d0359b7940
#
_entry.id   0f633163c2179c06eed382d0359b7940
#
_cell.length_a   1.000
_cell.length_b   1.000
_cell.length_c   1.000
_cell.angle_alpha   90.00
_cell.angle_beta   90.00
_cell.angle_gamma   90.00
#
_symmetry.space_group_name_H-M   'P 1'
#
loop_
_entity.id
_entity.type
_entity.pdbx_description
1 polymer ?
#
loop_
_entity_poly.entity_id
_entity_poly.type
_entity_poly.pdbx_seq_one_letter_code
_entity_poly.pdbx_strand_id
1 'polypeptide(L)'
;TVLLSAQLPPLASVLIGVGAMLLVMLLSAAHWHSERMPHDTPMLALPHGIVLFIGVLAFVAFLGEGAMLDWSAVFLSDVRRVDASLAGVGYVTFTLTMTVARLFGDALVARVGRQRAIVFGALLAAAGVLVLTLVTPWQASLVGYVLVGLGCANIAPALFSLAGHQTRMPGALAITAVSTLGFAGILAGPALIGFAADHFGLIAAFIGVATALLLVAVSTRWLRV
;
A
#
# COMPACT_ATOMS: atom_id res chain seq x y z
N THR A 1 11.57 15.47 -6.32
CA THR A 1 12.98 15.51 -5.83
C THR A 1 13.95 15.88 -6.95
N VAL A 2 14.01 15.14 -8.06
CA VAL A 2 14.96 15.44 -9.19
C VAL A 2 14.75 16.83 -9.76
N LEU A 3 13.51 17.29 -9.98
CA LEU A 3 13.21 18.63 -10.51
C LEU A 3 13.52 19.73 -9.47
N LEU A 4 13.34 19.44 -8.19
CA LEU A 4 13.68 20.36 -7.10
C LEU A 4 15.22 20.46 -6.90
N SER A 5 15.97 19.37 -7.11
CA SER A 5 17.44 19.41 -7.07
C SER A 5 18.03 20.20 -8.24
N ALA A 6 17.27 20.36 -9.33
CA ALA A 6 17.62 21.26 -10.45
C ALA A 6 17.24 22.73 -10.19
N GLN A 7 16.96 23.12 -8.93
CA GLN A 7 16.58 24.47 -8.50
C GLN A 7 15.35 25.06 -9.20
N LEU A 8 14.49 24.22 -9.77
CA LEU A 8 13.23 24.67 -10.35
C LEU A 8 12.25 25.07 -9.23
N PRO A 9 11.48 26.16 -9.42
CA PRO A 9 10.43 26.54 -8.48
C PRO A 9 9.44 25.38 -8.26
N PRO A 10 8.91 25.18 -7.04
CA PRO A 10 7.97 24.12 -6.75
C PRO A 10 6.80 24.07 -7.71
N LEU A 11 6.25 25.23 -8.08
CA LEU A 11 5.17 25.36 -9.04
C LEU A 11 5.55 24.83 -10.44
N ALA A 12 6.74 25.16 -10.93
CA ALA A 12 7.21 24.67 -12.23
C ALA A 12 7.38 23.14 -12.22
N SER A 13 7.89 22.59 -11.13
CA SER A 13 8.05 21.13 -10.94
C SER A 13 6.68 20.41 -10.98
N VAL A 14 5.66 20.99 -10.34
CA VAL A 14 4.29 20.44 -10.37
C VAL A 14 3.70 20.54 -11.78
N LEU A 15 3.84 21.70 -12.45
CA LEU A 15 3.29 21.89 -13.80
C LEU A 15 3.95 20.95 -14.82
N ILE A 16 5.25 20.70 -14.73
CA ILE A 16 5.94 19.72 -15.58
C ILE A 16 5.37 18.30 -15.32
N GLY A 17 5.20 17.93 -14.06
CA GLY A 17 4.62 16.62 -13.69
C GLY A 17 3.20 16.45 -14.22
N VAL A 18 2.35 17.44 -14.02
CA VAL A 18 0.96 17.45 -14.54
C VAL A 18 0.94 17.41 -16.07
N GLY A 19 1.79 18.20 -16.73
CA GLY A 19 1.90 18.22 -18.19
C GLY A 19 2.33 16.86 -18.75
N ALA A 20 3.31 16.21 -18.15
CA ALA A 20 3.75 14.86 -18.53
C ALA A 20 2.62 13.83 -18.33
N MET A 21 1.90 13.91 -17.23
CA MET A 21 0.76 13.01 -16.95
C MET A 21 -0.37 13.20 -17.96
N LEU A 22 -0.74 14.45 -18.28
CA LEU A 22 -1.74 14.76 -19.30
C LEU A 22 -1.31 14.29 -20.69
N LEU A 23 -0.04 14.45 -21.04
CA LEU A 23 0.50 13.97 -22.31
C LEU A 23 0.38 12.43 -22.43
N VAL A 24 0.77 11.69 -21.40
CA VAL A 24 0.62 10.23 -21.37
C VAL A 24 -0.84 9.83 -21.47
N MET A 25 -1.73 10.53 -20.76
CA MET A 25 -3.18 10.31 -20.81
C MET A 25 -3.75 10.53 -22.22
N LEU A 26 -3.36 11.60 -22.89
CA LEU A 26 -3.78 11.89 -24.25
C LEU A 26 -3.25 10.87 -25.27
N LEU A 27 -1.97 10.48 -25.15
CA LEU A 27 -1.38 9.47 -26.04
C LEU A 27 -1.99 8.07 -25.84
N SER A 28 -2.43 7.75 -24.64
CA SER A 28 -3.09 6.48 -24.34
C SER A 28 -4.59 6.46 -24.62
N ALA A 29 -5.22 7.61 -24.82
CA ALA A 29 -6.67 7.72 -24.98
C ALA A 29 -7.27 6.84 -26.09
N ALA A 30 -6.52 6.66 -27.19
CA ALA A 30 -6.93 5.79 -28.32
C ALA A 30 -6.98 4.29 -27.95
N HIS A 31 -6.34 3.90 -26.84
CA HIS A 31 -6.28 2.49 -26.37
C HIS A 31 -7.29 2.23 -25.23
N TRP A 32 -8.07 3.20 -24.83
CA TRP A 32 -9.05 3.03 -23.77
C TRP A 32 -10.28 2.28 -24.27
N HIS A 33 -10.48 1.11 -23.76
CA HIS A 33 -11.69 0.33 -24.02
C HIS A 33 -12.76 0.76 -23.02
N SER A 34 -13.85 1.31 -23.53
CA SER A 34 -15.03 1.63 -22.72
C SER A 34 -15.92 0.39 -22.66
N GLU A 35 -15.79 -0.39 -21.59
CA GLU A 35 -16.77 -1.42 -21.28
C GLU A 35 -18.03 -0.74 -20.73
N ARG A 36 -19.15 -0.86 -21.46
CA ARG A 36 -20.45 -0.40 -20.95
C ARG A 36 -20.88 -1.31 -19.83
N MET A 37 -21.04 -0.77 -18.64
CA MET A 37 -21.69 -1.50 -17.55
C MET A 37 -23.13 -1.89 -17.97
N PRO A 38 -23.58 -3.11 -17.67
CA PRO A 38 -24.99 -3.47 -17.85
C PRO A 38 -25.89 -2.46 -17.13
N HIS A 39 -27.00 -2.06 -17.78
CA HIS A 39 -27.90 -1.04 -17.27
C HIS A 39 -28.54 -1.32 -15.90
N ASP A 40 -28.57 -2.61 -15.48
CA ASP A 40 -29.22 -3.08 -14.25
C ASP A 40 -28.23 -3.25 -13.07
N THR A 41 -27.00 -2.77 -13.16
CA THR A 41 -26.07 -2.85 -12.02
C THR A 41 -26.42 -1.77 -10.99
N PRO A 42 -26.71 -2.13 -9.72
CA PRO A 42 -26.97 -1.14 -8.69
C PRO A 42 -25.75 -0.25 -8.49
N MET A 43 -25.95 1.08 -8.48
CA MET A 43 -24.86 2.06 -8.32
C MET A 43 -24.18 1.98 -6.95
N LEU A 44 -24.83 1.38 -5.96
CA LEU A 44 -24.33 1.18 -4.61
C LEU A 44 -24.68 -0.23 -4.15
N ALA A 45 -23.67 -1.05 -3.90
CA ALA A 45 -23.81 -2.32 -3.23
C ALA A 45 -22.89 -2.35 -2.01
N LEU A 46 -23.49 -2.46 -0.82
CA LEU A 46 -22.71 -2.62 0.42
C LEU A 46 -21.98 -3.96 0.38
N PRO A 47 -20.67 -3.98 0.63
CA PRO A 47 -19.93 -5.22 0.68
C PRO A 47 -20.41 -6.09 1.84
N HIS A 48 -20.60 -7.38 1.58
CA HIS A 48 -21.01 -8.34 2.59
C HIS A 48 -20.24 -9.66 2.43
N GLY A 49 -20.24 -10.46 3.48
CA GLY A 49 -19.59 -11.77 3.46
C GLY A 49 -18.11 -11.70 3.08
N ILE A 50 -17.72 -12.49 2.08
CA ILE A 50 -16.32 -12.59 1.65
C ILE A 50 -15.77 -11.27 1.08
N VAL A 51 -16.61 -10.45 0.43
CA VAL A 51 -16.17 -9.16 -0.15
C VAL A 51 -15.82 -8.16 0.95
N LEU A 52 -16.62 -8.08 2.01
CA LEU A 52 -16.31 -7.28 3.18
C LEU A 52 -15.01 -7.75 3.85
N PHE A 53 -14.83 -9.06 3.97
CA PHE A 53 -13.61 -9.62 4.54
C PHE A 53 -12.37 -9.27 3.72
N ILE A 54 -12.41 -9.42 2.39
CA ILE A 54 -11.33 -8.99 1.49
C ILE A 54 -11.08 -7.49 1.64
N GLY A 55 -12.14 -6.68 1.76
CA GLY A 55 -12.05 -5.23 1.97
C GLY A 55 -11.35 -4.85 3.28
N VAL A 56 -11.62 -5.58 4.37
CA VAL A 56 -10.92 -5.37 5.66
C VAL A 56 -9.43 -5.72 5.52
N LEU A 57 -9.09 -6.81 4.82
CA LEU A 57 -7.69 -7.14 4.55
C LEU A 57 -7.01 -6.07 3.70
N ALA A 58 -7.72 -5.52 2.70
CA ALA A 58 -7.23 -4.41 1.89
C ALA A 58 -7.03 -3.14 2.74
N PHE A 59 -7.97 -2.82 3.64
CA PHE A 59 -7.83 -1.70 4.58
C PHE A 59 -6.53 -1.81 5.39
N VAL A 60 -6.25 -2.98 5.97
CA VAL A 60 -5.03 -3.18 6.77
C VAL A 60 -3.77 -3.10 5.89
N ALA A 61 -3.79 -3.67 4.68
CA ALA A 61 -2.65 -3.61 3.77
C ALA A 61 -2.33 -2.15 3.37
N PHE A 62 -3.35 -1.38 3.00
CA PHE A 62 -3.20 0.03 2.64
C PHE A 62 -2.86 0.93 3.84
N LEU A 63 -3.33 0.60 5.05
CA LEU A 63 -2.89 1.28 6.28
C LEU A 63 -1.40 1.05 6.53
N GLY A 64 -0.89 -0.16 6.32
CA GLY A 64 0.54 -0.46 6.41
C GLY A 64 1.37 0.27 5.35
N GLU A 65 0.87 0.37 4.12
CA GLU A 65 1.48 1.16 3.04
C GLU A 65 1.48 2.66 3.40
N GLY A 66 0.35 3.20 3.85
CA GLY A 66 0.20 4.59 4.30
C GLY A 66 1.12 4.93 5.47
N ALA A 67 1.32 4.00 6.41
CA ALA A 67 2.27 4.17 7.50
C ALA A 67 3.69 4.49 7.01
N MET A 68 4.12 3.82 5.94
CA MET A 68 5.44 4.09 5.35
C MET A 68 5.46 5.40 4.56
N LEU A 69 4.37 5.75 3.87
CA LEU A 69 4.30 6.98 3.09
C LEU A 69 4.33 8.22 3.98
N ASP A 70 3.58 8.21 5.08
CA ASP A 70 3.35 9.42 5.89
C ASP A 70 4.31 9.52 7.08
N TRP A 71 4.74 8.39 7.66
CA TRP A 71 5.48 8.37 8.92
C TRP A 71 6.93 7.96 8.81
N SER A 72 7.43 7.54 7.63
CA SER A 72 8.81 7.09 7.48
C SER A 72 9.83 8.18 7.80
N ALA A 73 9.62 9.41 7.33
CA ALA A 73 10.52 10.53 7.61
C ALA A 73 10.50 10.91 9.09
N VAL A 74 9.31 10.98 9.70
CA VAL A 74 9.14 11.24 11.14
C VAL A 74 9.82 10.15 11.97
N PHE A 75 9.68 8.88 11.58
CA PHE A 75 10.34 7.77 12.28
C PHE A 75 11.86 7.89 12.23
N LEU A 76 12.43 8.22 11.07
CA LEU A 76 13.87 8.39 10.92
C LEU A 76 14.40 9.62 11.68
N SER A 77 13.71 10.77 11.63
CA SER A 77 14.14 11.98 12.35
C SER A 77 13.96 11.85 13.87
N ASP A 78 12.79 11.46 14.32
CA ASP A 78 12.43 11.57 15.73
C ASP A 78 12.85 10.35 16.55
N VAL A 79 12.73 9.14 15.96
CA VAL A 79 13.06 7.89 16.66
C VAL A 79 14.52 7.49 16.43
N ARG A 80 15.00 7.61 15.20
CA ARG A 80 16.37 7.19 14.81
C ARG A 80 17.39 8.34 14.86
N ARG A 81 16.93 9.58 15.10
CA ARG A 81 17.78 10.78 15.22
C ARG A 81 18.62 11.03 13.96
N VAL A 82 18.09 10.67 12.81
CA VAL A 82 18.71 10.96 11.51
C VAL A 82 18.52 12.44 11.18
N ASP A 83 19.53 13.05 10.55
CA ASP A 83 19.44 14.43 10.11
C ASP A 83 18.23 14.64 9.19
N ALA A 84 17.54 15.78 9.35
CA ALA A 84 16.32 16.09 8.60
C ALA A 84 16.54 16.06 7.09
N SER A 85 17.76 16.36 6.61
CA SER A 85 18.12 16.29 5.19
C SER A 85 18.10 14.87 4.62
N LEU A 86 18.28 13.85 5.47
CA LEU A 86 18.30 12.44 5.12
C LEU A 86 17.03 11.70 5.55
N ALA A 87 16.14 12.34 6.33
CA ALA A 87 14.94 11.67 6.86
C ALA A 87 14.02 11.09 5.75
N GLY A 88 14.00 11.71 4.58
CA GLY A 88 13.24 11.24 3.42
C GLY A 88 13.75 9.95 2.77
N VAL A 89 14.94 9.46 3.14
CA VAL A 89 15.53 8.28 2.50
C VAL A 89 14.71 7.00 2.75
N GLY A 90 14.02 6.92 3.89
CA GLY A 90 13.11 5.80 4.20
C GLY A 90 11.94 5.71 3.22
N TYR A 91 11.27 6.84 2.98
CA TYR A 91 10.21 6.96 1.98
C TYR A 91 10.70 6.54 0.58
N VAL A 92 11.84 7.07 0.14
CA VAL A 92 12.42 6.75 -1.17
C VAL A 92 12.75 5.26 -1.28
N THR A 93 13.36 4.68 -0.26
CA THR A 93 13.71 3.26 -0.23
C THR A 93 12.46 2.39 -0.34
N PHE A 94 11.42 2.69 0.45
CA PHE A 94 10.15 1.97 0.43
C PHE A 94 9.49 2.07 -0.95
N THR A 95 9.28 3.29 -1.46
CA THR A 95 8.54 3.50 -2.72
C THR A 95 9.27 2.94 -3.93
N LEU A 96 10.60 3.09 -4.00
CA LEU A 96 11.41 2.52 -5.07
C LEU A 96 11.33 0.99 -5.06
N THR A 97 11.52 0.37 -3.91
CA THR A 97 11.47 -1.08 -3.76
C THR A 97 10.09 -1.63 -4.12
N MET A 98 9.03 -0.99 -3.63
CA MET A 98 7.66 -1.39 -3.94
C MET A 98 7.35 -1.25 -5.43
N THR A 99 7.79 -0.17 -6.07
CA THR A 99 7.60 0.06 -7.50
C THR A 99 8.31 -1.02 -8.32
N VAL A 100 9.57 -1.29 -8.01
CA VAL A 100 10.34 -2.36 -8.69
C VAL A 100 9.67 -3.73 -8.48
N ALA A 101 9.26 -4.05 -7.25
CA ALA A 101 8.60 -5.32 -6.96
C ALA A 101 7.25 -5.48 -7.69
N ARG A 102 6.49 -4.39 -7.89
CA ARG A 102 5.24 -4.41 -8.67
C ARG A 102 5.46 -4.76 -10.15
N LEU A 103 6.59 -4.36 -10.75
CA LEU A 103 6.89 -4.70 -12.15
C LEU A 103 7.01 -6.22 -12.38
N PHE A 104 7.40 -6.97 -11.35
CA PHE A 104 7.53 -8.44 -11.41
C PHE A 104 6.37 -9.17 -10.71
N GLY A 105 5.41 -8.41 -10.17
CA GLY A 105 4.34 -8.91 -9.33
C GLY A 105 3.45 -9.94 -10.01
N ASP A 106 3.00 -9.66 -11.22
CA ASP A 106 2.13 -10.56 -11.99
C ASP A 106 2.78 -11.90 -12.23
N ALA A 107 4.07 -11.92 -12.61
CA ALA A 107 4.82 -13.16 -12.81
C ALA A 107 4.99 -13.94 -11.50
N LEU A 108 5.19 -13.26 -10.39
CA LEU A 108 5.29 -13.86 -9.06
C LEU A 108 3.95 -14.48 -8.66
N VAL A 109 2.86 -13.71 -8.74
CA VAL A 109 1.51 -14.16 -8.36
C VAL A 109 1.04 -15.32 -9.25
N ALA A 110 1.38 -15.30 -10.55
CA ALA A 110 1.07 -16.40 -11.45
C ALA A 110 1.75 -17.72 -11.05
N ARG A 111 2.98 -17.65 -10.51
CA ARG A 111 3.75 -18.83 -10.08
C ARG A 111 3.34 -19.36 -8.70
N VAL A 112 3.16 -18.48 -7.73
CA VAL A 112 2.92 -18.90 -6.33
C VAL A 112 1.43 -18.97 -5.97
N GLY A 113 0.57 -18.31 -6.73
CA GLY A 113 -0.87 -18.16 -6.46
C GLY A 113 -1.20 -16.97 -5.56
N ARG A 114 -2.40 -16.41 -5.74
CA ARG A 114 -2.86 -15.17 -5.07
C ARG A 114 -2.81 -15.24 -3.55
N GLN A 115 -3.33 -16.32 -2.95
CA GLN A 115 -3.35 -16.47 -1.50
C GLN A 115 -1.95 -16.53 -0.89
N ARG A 116 -1.04 -17.30 -1.50
CA ARG A 116 0.35 -17.38 -1.03
C ARG A 116 1.08 -16.05 -1.18
N ALA A 117 0.82 -15.32 -2.26
CA ALA A 117 1.40 -13.99 -2.46
C ALA A 117 0.96 -13.01 -1.35
N ILE A 118 -0.31 -13.05 -0.92
CA ILE A 118 -0.80 -12.25 0.21
C ILE A 118 -0.11 -12.67 1.51
N VAL A 119 -0.04 -13.97 1.81
CA VAL A 119 0.59 -14.48 3.04
C VAL A 119 2.06 -14.08 3.11
N PHE A 120 2.84 -14.40 2.08
CA PHE A 120 4.27 -14.07 2.05
C PHE A 120 4.51 -12.57 2.04
N GLY A 121 3.70 -11.80 1.31
CA GLY A 121 3.75 -10.35 1.30
C GLY A 121 3.50 -9.75 2.69
N ALA A 122 2.44 -10.19 3.36
CA ALA A 122 2.09 -9.70 4.69
C ALA A 122 3.13 -10.10 5.76
N LEU A 123 3.66 -11.32 5.70
CA LEU A 123 4.74 -11.74 6.60
C LEU A 123 6.02 -10.94 6.37
N LEU A 124 6.39 -10.70 5.11
CA LEU A 124 7.57 -9.94 4.74
C LEU A 124 7.43 -8.47 5.18
N ALA A 125 6.27 -7.87 4.95
CA ALA A 125 5.98 -6.51 5.38
C ALA A 125 6.01 -6.40 6.92
N ALA A 126 5.39 -7.33 7.64
CA ALA A 126 5.42 -7.35 9.10
C ALA A 126 6.87 -7.51 9.63
N ALA A 127 7.66 -8.41 9.05
CA ALA A 127 9.06 -8.57 9.40
C ALA A 127 9.85 -7.28 9.15
N GLY A 128 9.59 -6.58 8.03
CA GLY A 128 10.19 -5.29 7.72
C GLY A 128 9.87 -4.23 8.78
N VAL A 129 8.60 -4.11 9.19
CA VAL A 129 8.21 -3.19 10.27
C VAL A 129 8.85 -3.57 11.60
N LEU A 130 8.99 -4.85 11.92
CA LEU A 130 9.71 -5.29 13.13
C LEU A 130 11.20 -4.94 13.07
N VAL A 131 11.85 -5.09 11.90
CA VAL A 131 13.24 -4.64 11.71
C VAL A 131 13.34 -3.13 11.93
N LEU A 132 12.43 -2.32 11.36
CA LEU A 132 12.38 -0.87 11.58
C LEU A 132 12.33 -0.51 13.07
N THR A 133 11.52 -1.23 13.85
CA THR A 133 11.22 -0.88 15.24
C THR A 133 12.23 -1.43 16.23
N LEU A 134 12.74 -2.64 16.01
CA LEU A 134 13.57 -3.36 16.98
C LEU A 134 15.07 -3.15 16.79
N VAL A 135 15.51 -2.83 15.56
CA VAL A 135 16.95 -2.65 15.27
C VAL A 135 17.31 -1.18 15.36
N THR A 136 18.29 -0.84 16.20
CA THR A 136 18.65 0.55 16.53
C THR A 136 19.39 1.32 15.44
N PRO A 137 20.38 0.76 14.71
CA PRO A 137 21.08 1.50 13.67
C PRO A 137 20.13 1.91 12.54
N TRP A 138 20.10 3.21 12.21
CA TRP A 138 19.18 3.72 11.18
C TRP A 138 19.41 3.09 9.80
N GLN A 139 20.65 2.68 9.49
CA GLN A 139 20.98 1.98 8.25
C GLN A 139 20.24 0.63 8.16
N ALA A 140 20.06 -0.06 9.30
CA ALA A 140 19.26 -1.28 9.36
C ALA A 140 17.76 -1.01 9.13
N SER A 141 17.28 0.20 9.47
CA SER A 141 15.92 0.62 9.13
C SER A 141 15.69 0.63 7.62
N LEU A 142 16.70 0.93 6.80
CA LEU A 142 16.57 0.86 5.33
C LEU A 142 16.26 -0.56 4.85
N VAL A 143 16.85 -1.58 5.48
CA VAL A 143 16.50 -2.99 5.20
C VAL A 143 15.03 -3.24 5.54
N GLY A 144 14.54 -2.70 6.65
CA GLY A 144 13.14 -2.75 7.03
C GLY A 144 12.24 -2.13 5.96
N TYR A 145 12.56 -0.94 5.45
CA TYR A 145 11.82 -0.29 4.36
C TYR A 145 11.81 -1.11 3.07
N VAL A 146 12.95 -1.75 2.71
CA VAL A 146 13.01 -2.68 1.58
C VAL A 146 12.06 -3.85 1.78
N LEU A 147 12.07 -4.50 2.95
CA LEU A 147 11.21 -5.64 3.25
C LEU A 147 9.73 -5.25 3.21
N VAL A 148 9.37 -4.07 3.76
CA VAL A 148 7.98 -3.58 3.69
C VAL A 148 7.58 -3.31 2.25
N GLY A 149 8.44 -2.67 1.45
CA GLY A 149 8.18 -2.39 0.04
C GLY A 149 7.95 -3.66 -0.78
N LEU A 150 8.83 -4.66 -0.63
CA LEU A 150 8.67 -5.97 -1.27
C LEU A 150 7.38 -6.67 -0.82
N GLY A 151 7.08 -6.61 0.48
CA GLY A 151 5.92 -7.26 1.07
C GLY A 151 4.60 -6.65 0.61
N CYS A 152 4.47 -5.32 0.67
CA CYS A 152 3.24 -4.62 0.31
C CYS A 152 2.94 -4.64 -1.19
N ALA A 153 3.96 -4.78 -2.05
CA ALA A 153 3.84 -4.59 -3.50
C ALA A 153 2.67 -5.35 -4.15
N ASN A 154 2.43 -6.59 -3.73
CA ASN A 154 1.49 -7.49 -4.40
C ASN A 154 0.26 -7.87 -3.56
N ILE A 155 0.14 -7.38 -2.31
CA ILE A 155 -1.02 -7.70 -1.46
C ILE A 155 -2.30 -7.12 -2.07
N ALA A 156 -2.33 -5.82 -2.36
CA ALA A 156 -3.51 -5.15 -2.88
C ALA A 156 -3.94 -5.69 -4.26
N PRO A 157 -3.05 -5.84 -5.28
CA PRO A 157 -3.40 -6.44 -6.55
C PRO A 157 -3.98 -7.86 -6.41
N ALA A 158 -3.40 -8.68 -5.53
CA ALA A 158 -3.90 -10.03 -5.27
C ALA A 158 -5.29 -10.03 -4.61
N LEU A 159 -5.55 -9.12 -3.66
CA LEU A 159 -6.87 -8.95 -3.02
C LEU A 159 -7.92 -8.45 -4.04
N PHE A 160 -7.59 -7.49 -4.90
CA PHE A 160 -8.49 -7.03 -5.95
C PHE A 160 -8.81 -8.14 -6.95
N SER A 161 -7.81 -8.94 -7.32
CA SER A 161 -8.03 -10.11 -8.17
C SER A 161 -8.95 -11.13 -7.51
N LEU A 162 -8.81 -11.41 -6.21
CA LEU A 162 -9.75 -12.28 -5.47
C LEU A 162 -11.15 -11.69 -5.41
N ALA A 163 -11.28 -10.38 -5.18
CA ALA A 163 -12.57 -9.69 -5.19
C ALA A 163 -13.28 -9.81 -6.55
N GLY A 164 -12.54 -9.71 -7.64
CA GLY A 164 -13.10 -9.84 -8.98
C GLY A 164 -13.56 -11.26 -9.34
N HIS A 165 -13.00 -12.29 -8.71
CA HIS A 165 -13.31 -13.70 -9.02
C HIS A 165 -14.33 -14.35 -8.06
N GLN A 166 -14.71 -13.67 -6.98
CA GLN A 166 -15.73 -14.19 -6.07
C GLN A 166 -17.12 -14.19 -6.75
N THR A 167 -18.05 -15.03 -6.23
CA THR A 167 -19.36 -15.29 -6.86
C THR A 167 -20.54 -14.68 -6.09
N ARG A 168 -20.31 -13.93 -5.01
CA ARG A 168 -21.36 -13.38 -4.14
C ARG A 168 -21.98 -12.09 -4.64
N MET A 169 -21.23 -11.33 -5.44
CA MET A 169 -21.70 -10.09 -6.07
C MET A 169 -20.95 -9.86 -7.40
N PRO A 170 -21.47 -9.00 -8.29
CA PRO A 170 -20.78 -8.67 -9.56
C PRO A 170 -19.35 -8.22 -9.33
N GLY A 171 -18.39 -8.79 -10.09
CA GLY A 171 -16.95 -8.58 -9.87
C GLY A 171 -16.55 -7.12 -9.86
N ALA A 172 -17.08 -6.29 -10.78
CA ALA A 172 -16.80 -4.86 -10.84
C ALA A 172 -17.20 -4.13 -9.53
N LEU A 173 -18.39 -4.45 -8.98
CA LEU A 173 -18.85 -3.88 -7.70
C LEU A 173 -18.02 -4.36 -6.53
N ALA A 174 -17.61 -5.63 -6.54
CA ALA A 174 -16.75 -6.19 -5.51
C ALA A 174 -15.38 -5.50 -5.50
N ILE A 175 -14.76 -5.29 -6.67
CA ILE A 175 -13.48 -4.57 -6.80
C ILE A 175 -13.65 -3.14 -6.30
N THR A 176 -14.72 -2.43 -6.70
CA THR A 176 -15.00 -1.06 -6.24
C THR A 176 -15.14 -1.00 -4.73
N ALA A 177 -15.92 -1.90 -4.12
CA ALA A 177 -16.12 -1.93 -2.68
C ALA A 177 -14.82 -2.22 -1.91
N VAL A 178 -14.03 -3.18 -2.38
CA VAL A 178 -12.71 -3.51 -1.79
C VAL A 178 -11.73 -2.36 -1.94
N SER A 179 -11.72 -1.68 -3.11
CA SER A 179 -10.87 -0.50 -3.34
C SER A 179 -11.26 0.64 -2.40
N THR A 180 -12.56 0.90 -2.23
CA THR A 180 -13.05 1.96 -1.33
C THR A 180 -12.61 1.69 0.11
N LEU A 181 -12.78 0.45 0.60
CA LEU A 181 -12.32 0.07 1.93
C LEU A 181 -10.80 0.13 2.05
N GLY A 182 -10.07 -0.29 1.03
CA GLY A 182 -8.62 -0.19 0.99
C GLY A 182 -8.16 1.27 1.10
N PHE A 183 -8.65 2.15 0.25
CA PHE A 183 -8.30 3.57 0.30
C PHE A 183 -8.70 4.26 1.60
N ALA A 184 -9.79 3.81 2.25
CA ALA A 184 -10.10 4.27 3.60
C ALA A 184 -8.97 3.94 4.60
N GLY A 185 -8.21 2.86 4.40
CA GLY A 185 -7.03 2.53 5.19
C GLY A 185 -5.90 3.56 5.05
N ILE A 186 -5.60 4.01 3.83
CA ILE A 186 -4.62 5.10 3.61
C ILE A 186 -5.11 6.41 4.23
N LEU A 187 -6.37 6.77 4.03
CA LEU A 187 -6.93 8.02 4.54
C LEU A 187 -7.03 8.06 6.06
N ALA A 188 -7.41 6.95 6.69
CA ALA A 188 -7.47 6.84 8.15
C ALA A 188 -6.09 6.64 8.80
N GLY A 189 -5.13 6.12 8.04
CA GLY A 189 -3.79 5.77 8.51
C GLY A 189 -3.09 6.86 9.30
N PRO A 190 -2.93 8.08 8.76
CA PRO A 190 -2.26 9.18 9.46
C PRO A 190 -2.90 9.48 10.83
N ALA A 191 -4.23 9.51 10.90
CA ALA A 191 -4.96 9.79 12.13
C ALA A 191 -4.84 8.64 13.15
N LEU A 192 -5.00 7.39 12.71
CA LEU A 192 -4.91 6.21 13.59
C LEU A 192 -3.50 6.03 14.15
N ILE A 193 -2.49 6.16 13.28
CA ILE A 193 -1.09 6.04 13.69
C ILE A 193 -0.69 7.23 14.55
N GLY A 194 -1.10 8.44 14.20
CA GLY A 194 -0.84 9.65 15.00
C GLY A 194 -1.43 9.56 16.39
N PHE A 195 -2.69 9.15 16.50
CA PHE A 195 -3.33 8.93 17.81
C PHE A 195 -2.61 7.85 18.63
N ALA A 196 -2.26 6.73 18.02
CA ALA A 196 -1.51 5.68 18.71
C ALA A 196 -0.09 6.14 19.09
N ALA A 197 0.55 6.95 18.25
CA ALA A 197 1.88 7.48 18.50
C ALA A 197 1.90 8.51 19.62
N ASP A 198 0.87 9.34 19.74
CA ASP A 198 0.72 10.31 20.81
C ASP A 198 0.58 9.65 22.19
N HIS A 199 -0.15 8.54 22.26
CA HIS A 199 -0.42 7.85 23.53
C HIS A 199 0.65 6.81 23.92
N PHE A 200 1.20 6.10 22.94
CA PHE A 200 2.06 4.93 23.16
C PHE A 200 3.45 5.05 22.52
N GLY A 201 3.69 6.11 21.77
CA GLY A 201 4.90 6.31 20.99
C GLY A 201 4.86 5.65 19.61
N LEU A 202 5.64 6.19 18.67
CA LEU A 202 5.61 5.78 17.27
C LEU A 202 6.10 4.32 17.04
N ILE A 203 7.02 3.85 17.89
CA ILE A 203 7.47 2.44 17.86
C ILE A 203 6.29 1.50 18.14
N ALA A 204 5.51 1.79 19.19
CA ALA A 204 4.35 0.96 19.54
C ALA A 204 3.26 1.00 18.45
N ALA A 205 3.01 2.18 17.86
CA ALA A 205 2.10 2.32 16.72
C ALA A 205 2.53 1.44 15.55
N PHE A 206 3.82 1.42 15.20
CA PHE A 206 4.36 0.57 14.13
C PHE A 206 4.29 -0.92 14.48
N ILE A 207 4.54 -1.32 15.73
CA ILE A 207 4.31 -2.71 16.17
C ILE A 207 2.83 -3.09 16.00
N GLY A 208 1.91 -2.18 16.25
CA GLY A 208 0.48 -2.36 15.96
C GLY A 208 0.23 -2.64 14.46
N VAL A 209 0.88 -1.89 13.57
CA VAL A 209 0.81 -2.13 12.11
C VAL A 209 1.39 -3.51 11.76
N ALA A 210 2.55 -3.89 12.31
CA ALA A 210 3.12 -5.22 12.10
C ALA A 210 2.18 -6.33 12.56
N THR A 211 1.55 -6.17 13.72
CA THR A 211 0.56 -7.11 14.25
C THR A 211 -0.65 -7.23 13.33
N ALA A 212 -1.17 -6.12 12.82
CA ALA A 212 -2.27 -6.10 11.87
C ALA A 212 -1.91 -6.83 10.56
N LEU A 213 -0.69 -6.64 10.04
CA LEU A 213 -0.18 -7.35 8.86
C LEU A 213 -0.03 -8.86 9.13
N LEU A 214 0.42 -9.27 10.31
CA LEU A 214 0.45 -10.68 10.70
C LEU A 214 -0.96 -11.28 10.75
N LEU A 215 -1.95 -10.52 11.24
CA LEU A 215 -3.35 -10.94 11.21
C LEU A 215 -3.86 -11.10 9.77
N VAL A 216 -3.45 -10.24 8.82
CA VAL A 216 -3.74 -10.45 7.39
C VAL A 216 -3.19 -11.79 6.91
N ALA A 217 -1.93 -12.11 7.21
CA ALA A 217 -1.31 -13.37 6.80
C ALA A 217 -2.08 -14.59 7.34
N VAL A 218 -2.42 -14.58 8.64
CA VAL A 218 -3.19 -15.67 9.28
C VAL A 218 -4.60 -15.76 8.74
N SER A 219 -5.26 -14.63 8.52
CA SER A 219 -6.65 -14.55 8.08
C SER A 219 -6.84 -14.99 6.62
N THR A 220 -5.80 -14.93 5.81
CA THR A 220 -5.84 -15.36 4.40
C THR A 220 -6.26 -16.83 4.24
N ARG A 221 -6.05 -17.68 5.25
CA ARG A 221 -6.52 -19.09 5.25
C ARG A 221 -8.04 -19.23 5.09
N TRP A 222 -8.82 -18.21 5.46
CA TRP A 222 -10.28 -18.19 5.33
C TRP A 222 -10.76 -17.64 3.97
N LEU A 223 -9.86 -17.13 3.13
CA LEU A 223 -10.17 -16.72 1.76
C LEU A 223 -10.40 -17.96 0.88
N ARG A 224 -11.59 -18.53 0.96
CA ARG A 224 -12.05 -19.60 0.05
C ARG A 224 -12.85 -18.95 -1.08
N VAL A 225 -12.16 -18.59 -2.17
CA VAL A 225 -12.72 -17.98 -3.38
C VAL A 225 -12.40 -18.86 -4.56
#